data_ad82dcb6a53e34b50c4c7651fac30e93
#
_entry.id   ad82dcb6a53e34b50c4c7651fac30e93
#
_cell.length_a   1.000
_cell.length_b   1.000
_cell.length_c   1.000
_cell.angle_alpha   90.00
_cell.angle_beta   90.00
_cell.angle_gamma   90.00
#
_symmetry.space_group_name_H-M   'P 1'
#
loop_
_entity.id
_entity.type
_entity.pdbx_description
1 polymer ?
#
loop_
_entity_poly.entity_id
_entity_poly.type
_entity_poly.pdbx_seq_one_letter_code
_entity_poly.pdbx_strand_id
1 'polypeptide(L)'
;MTEMSHLYVALSGHGFGHLAQVAPVLNEFRRRHPEVRLTLQSALPTTVLRSRIAGEFERVEGAADFGMVMVDALATNVTASLAAYRAFHAEWNQRLAWQEQALRAAAPDLLLADVPYLSLAAAARLNIPALALCSLNWADILAGYCPDAPDLAALRAPMLAAYNSAHAFLQPAPSMPMPELRNAYAIGPIAECGQPRRAMGPMA
;
A
#
# COMPACT_ATOMS: atom_id res chain seq x y z
N MET A 1 17.93 -27.62 -2.13
CA MET A 1 18.06 -26.18 -2.43
C MET A 1 16.82 -25.55 -1.81
N THR A 2 16.98 -24.73 -0.80
CA THR A 2 15.87 -23.95 -0.21
C THR A 2 15.40 -23.00 -1.29
N GLU A 3 14.15 -23.12 -1.69
CA GLU A 3 13.54 -22.21 -2.67
C GLU A 3 13.59 -20.79 -2.06
N MET A 4 14.15 -19.81 -2.78
CA MET A 4 14.23 -18.44 -2.30
C MET A 4 12.82 -17.87 -2.22
N SER A 5 12.36 -17.49 -1.04
CA SER A 5 11.06 -16.85 -0.84
C SER A 5 11.01 -15.49 -1.53
N HIS A 6 9.87 -15.13 -2.05
CA HIS A 6 9.66 -13.91 -2.82
C HIS A 6 8.52 -13.08 -2.22
N LEU A 7 8.84 -11.87 -1.79
CA LEU A 7 7.88 -10.88 -1.33
C LEU A 7 7.62 -9.85 -2.44
N TYR A 8 6.35 -9.72 -2.82
CA TYR A 8 5.90 -8.64 -3.69
C TYR A 8 5.23 -7.54 -2.86
N VAL A 9 5.65 -6.29 -3.04
CA VAL A 9 5.11 -5.14 -2.31
C VAL A 9 4.44 -4.19 -3.29
N ALA A 10 3.14 -4.01 -3.16
CA ALA A 10 2.39 -2.96 -3.85
C ALA A 10 2.30 -1.74 -2.92
N LEU A 11 2.95 -0.66 -3.30
CA LEU A 11 3.08 0.55 -2.50
C LEU A 11 2.36 1.71 -3.19
N SER A 12 1.44 2.36 -2.47
CA SER A 12 0.76 3.56 -2.97
C SER A 12 1.74 4.67 -3.31
N GLY A 13 1.54 5.29 -4.46
CA GLY A 13 2.28 6.47 -4.89
C GLY A 13 1.72 7.80 -4.35
N HIS A 14 0.66 7.74 -3.54
CA HIS A 14 -0.01 8.90 -2.97
C HIS A 14 0.78 9.50 -1.79
N GLY A 15 1.82 10.25 -2.11
CA GLY A 15 2.69 10.90 -1.13
C GLY A 15 3.73 9.96 -0.50
N PHE A 16 4.60 10.55 0.32
CA PHE A 16 5.73 9.84 0.93
C PHE A 16 5.36 9.12 2.25
N GLY A 17 4.16 9.36 2.78
CA GLY A 17 3.69 8.76 4.04
C GLY A 17 3.64 7.23 3.98
N HIS A 18 3.14 6.69 2.88
CA HIS A 18 3.08 5.25 2.64
C HIS A 18 4.48 4.62 2.64
N LEU A 19 5.42 5.23 1.92
CA LEU A 19 6.81 4.76 1.93
C LEU A 19 7.44 4.85 3.32
N ALA A 20 7.19 5.93 4.07
CA ALA A 20 7.68 6.09 5.43
C ALA A 20 7.12 5.03 6.40
N GLN A 21 5.92 4.54 6.14
CA GLN A 21 5.28 3.48 6.93
C GLN A 21 5.81 2.08 6.55
N VAL A 22 5.99 1.80 5.25
CA VAL A 22 6.40 0.47 4.78
C VAL A 22 7.91 0.24 4.88
N ALA A 23 8.74 1.25 4.60
CA ALA A 23 10.18 1.06 4.53
C ALA A 23 10.82 0.50 5.81
N PRO A 24 10.49 0.95 7.03
CA PRO A 24 11.03 0.36 8.26
C PRO A 24 10.69 -1.12 8.41
N VAL A 25 9.46 -1.50 8.01
CA VAL A 25 9.00 -2.91 8.05
C VAL A 25 9.81 -3.76 7.09
N LEU A 26 9.97 -3.30 5.84
CA LEU A 26 10.75 -4.02 4.83
C LEU A 26 12.22 -4.14 5.21
N ASN A 27 12.81 -3.08 5.74
CA ASN A 27 14.21 -3.07 6.15
C ASN A 27 14.45 -4.06 7.30
N GLU A 28 13.58 -4.08 8.32
CA GLU A 28 13.69 -5.03 9.42
C GLU A 28 13.39 -6.47 8.98
N PHE A 29 12.39 -6.66 8.09
CA PHE A 29 12.09 -7.97 7.52
C PHE A 29 13.30 -8.55 6.77
N ARG A 30 13.93 -7.76 5.89
CA ARG A 30 15.13 -8.18 5.14
C ARG A 30 16.36 -8.38 6.02
N ARG A 31 16.48 -7.62 7.09
CA ARG A 31 17.56 -7.83 8.07
C ARG A 31 17.47 -9.22 8.71
N ARG A 32 16.24 -9.71 8.93
CA ARG A 32 15.96 -11.06 9.49
C ARG A 32 15.98 -12.16 8.43
N HIS A 33 15.61 -11.82 7.20
CA HIS A 33 15.43 -12.72 6.08
C HIS A 33 16.18 -12.18 4.83
N PRO A 34 17.53 -12.17 4.86
CA PRO A 34 18.34 -11.57 3.79
C PRO A 34 18.22 -12.32 2.45
N GLU A 35 17.77 -13.57 2.46
CA GLU A 35 17.55 -14.42 1.30
C GLU A 35 16.29 -14.08 0.51
N VAL A 36 15.37 -13.30 1.09
CA VAL A 36 14.08 -13.02 0.45
C VAL A 36 14.25 -12.04 -0.70
N ARG A 37 13.84 -12.48 -1.87
CA ARG A 37 13.73 -11.63 -3.07
C ARG A 37 12.60 -10.62 -2.86
N LEU A 38 12.82 -9.36 -3.23
CA LEU A 38 11.85 -8.28 -3.09
C LEU A 38 11.53 -7.67 -4.45
N THR A 39 10.25 -7.63 -4.78
CA THR A 39 9.72 -6.85 -5.91
C THR A 39 8.85 -5.71 -5.38
N LEU A 40 9.10 -4.49 -5.86
CA LEU A 40 8.33 -3.30 -5.50
C LEU A 40 7.55 -2.78 -6.72
N GLN A 41 6.25 -2.64 -6.55
CA GLN A 41 5.37 -1.94 -7.49
C GLN A 41 4.94 -0.61 -6.88
N SER A 42 5.27 0.49 -7.54
CA SER A 42 4.88 1.83 -7.09
C SER A 42 5.05 2.86 -8.21
N ALA A 43 4.26 3.94 -8.17
CA ALA A 43 4.46 5.13 -8.99
C ALA A 43 5.57 6.05 -8.47
N LEU A 44 6.09 5.82 -7.25
CA LEU A 44 7.18 6.64 -6.70
C LEU A 44 8.46 6.47 -7.53
N PRO A 45 9.27 7.53 -7.70
CA PRO A 45 10.56 7.42 -8.39
C PRO A 45 11.50 6.42 -7.70
N THR A 46 12.28 5.68 -8.48
CA THR A 46 13.25 4.69 -7.96
C THR A 46 14.25 5.30 -6.98
N THR A 47 14.68 6.53 -7.22
CA THR A 47 15.59 7.28 -6.32
C THR A 47 14.98 7.49 -4.94
N VAL A 48 13.67 7.77 -4.88
CA VAL A 48 12.93 7.92 -3.63
C VAL A 48 12.79 6.57 -2.91
N LEU A 49 12.45 5.49 -3.63
CA LEU A 49 12.38 4.15 -3.05
C LEU A 49 13.73 3.72 -2.49
N ARG A 50 14.82 3.88 -3.26
CA ARG A 50 16.19 3.53 -2.84
C ARG A 50 16.74 4.40 -1.68
N SER A 51 16.18 5.58 -1.45
CA SER A 51 16.58 6.42 -0.31
C SER A 51 16.05 5.90 1.04
N ARG A 52 15.05 5.00 1.03
CA ARG A 52 14.39 4.50 2.24
C ARG A 52 14.42 2.99 2.39
N ILE A 53 14.46 2.25 1.28
CA ILE A 53 14.46 0.78 1.29
C ILE A 53 15.88 0.30 1.02
N ALA A 54 16.45 -0.39 2.01
CA ALA A 54 17.81 -0.91 1.94
C ALA A 54 17.93 -2.14 1.03
N GLY A 55 19.07 -2.26 0.36
CA GLY A 55 19.43 -3.41 -0.48
C GLY A 55 18.73 -3.42 -1.85
N GLU A 56 18.95 -4.48 -2.61
CA GLU A 56 18.44 -4.60 -3.97
C GLU A 56 16.97 -5.05 -3.99
N PHE A 57 16.23 -4.56 -4.97
CA PHE A 57 14.86 -4.98 -5.27
C PHE A 57 14.60 -4.88 -6.78
N GLU A 58 13.74 -5.74 -7.27
CA GLU A 58 13.17 -5.63 -8.60
C GLU A 58 12.06 -4.58 -8.59
N ARG A 59 11.88 -3.88 -9.70
CA ARG A 59 10.84 -2.88 -9.82
C ARG A 59 9.81 -3.23 -10.89
N VAL A 60 8.55 -3.14 -10.53
CA VAL A 60 7.43 -3.09 -11.46
C VAL A 60 6.93 -1.65 -11.51
N GLU A 61 6.97 -1.05 -12.70
CA GLU A 61 6.46 0.31 -12.90
C GLU A 61 4.94 0.31 -12.98
N GLY A 62 4.34 1.40 -12.50
CA GLY A 62 2.91 1.62 -12.53
C GLY A 62 2.27 1.63 -11.15
N ALA A 63 1.20 2.40 -11.06
CA ALA A 63 0.40 2.51 -9.85
C ALA A 63 -0.72 1.47 -9.86
N ALA A 64 -0.89 0.76 -8.75
CA ALA A 64 -2.05 -0.08 -8.50
C ALA A 64 -3.19 0.70 -7.80
N ASP A 65 -2.95 1.96 -7.47
CA ASP A 65 -3.92 2.94 -6.98
C ASP A 65 -3.49 4.37 -7.36
N PHE A 66 -4.32 5.37 -7.02
CA PHE A 66 -3.98 6.79 -7.17
C PHE A 66 -4.28 7.60 -5.90
N GLY A 67 -4.92 7.00 -4.90
CA GLY A 67 -5.32 7.68 -3.67
C GLY A 67 -6.42 8.71 -3.90
N MET A 68 -6.13 9.99 -3.64
CA MET A 68 -7.02 11.12 -3.92
C MET A 68 -6.36 12.08 -4.90
N VAL A 69 -7.16 12.79 -5.68
CA VAL A 69 -6.67 13.87 -6.53
C VAL A 69 -6.46 15.11 -5.68
N MET A 70 -5.23 15.57 -5.60
CA MET A 70 -4.84 16.71 -4.77
C MET A 70 -4.86 18.01 -5.55
N VAL A 71 -5.26 19.10 -4.91
CA VAL A 71 -5.07 20.49 -5.40
C VAL A 71 -3.65 20.95 -5.06
N ASP A 72 -3.24 20.65 -3.83
CA ASP A 72 -1.90 20.91 -3.27
C ASP A 72 -1.58 19.86 -2.20
N ALA A 73 -0.53 20.07 -1.40
CA ALA A 73 -0.08 19.11 -0.40
C ALA A 73 -1.10 18.87 0.73
N LEU A 74 -2.10 19.73 0.93
CA LEU A 74 -3.05 19.69 2.04
C LEU A 74 -4.51 19.63 1.58
N ALA A 75 -4.81 20.07 0.37
CA ALA A 75 -6.18 20.19 -0.13
C ALA A 75 -6.51 19.13 -1.18
N THR A 76 -7.60 18.39 -0.94
CA THR A 76 -8.12 17.38 -1.87
C THR A 76 -9.11 18.00 -2.84
N ASN A 77 -8.99 17.68 -4.12
CA ASN A 77 -10.00 17.94 -5.12
C ASN A 77 -11.07 16.83 -5.08
N VAL A 78 -12.11 17.04 -4.29
CA VAL A 78 -13.16 16.02 -4.04
C VAL A 78 -13.86 15.61 -5.32
N THR A 79 -14.26 16.59 -6.17
CA THR A 79 -14.97 16.32 -7.43
C THR A 79 -14.10 15.52 -8.40
N ALA A 80 -12.83 15.91 -8.57
CA ALA A 80 -11.92 15.19 -9.43
C ALA A 80 -11.58 13.80 -8.88
N SER A 81 -11.47 13.66 -7.56
CA SER A 81 -11.25 12.35 -6.90
C SER A 81 -12.41 11.40 -7.17
N LEU A 82 -13.65 11.84 -6.98
CA LEU A 82 -14.83 11.02 -7.25
C LEU A 82 -14.91 10.60 -8.73
N ALA A 83 -14.64 11.53 -9.64
CA ALA A 83 -14.59 11.25 -11.08
C ALA A 83 -13.49 10.22 -11.41
N ALA A 84 -12.32 10.34 -10.80
CA ALA A 84 -11.21 9.40 -10.96
C ALA A 84 -11.55 7.99 -10.44
N TYR A 85 -12.24 7.88 -9.30
CA TYR A 85 -12.70 6.58 -8.79
C TYR A 85 -13.72 5.93 -9.72
N ARG A 86 -14.66 6.71 -10.26
CA ARG A 86 -15.63 6.21 -11.28
C ARG A 86 -14.91 5.69 -12.52
N ALA A 87 -13.98 6.45 -13.06
CA ALA A 87 -13.18 6.04 -14.20
C ALA A 87 -12.33 4.79 -13.92
N PHE A 88 -11.69 4.74 -12.75
CA PHE A 88 -10.89 3.59 -12.34
C PHE A 88 -11.73 2.32 -12.25
N HIS A 89 -12.92 2.40 -11.67
CA HIS A 89 -13.82 1.25 -11.51
C HIS A 89 -14.55 0.89 -12.81
N ALA A 90 -14.77 1.84 -13.74
CA ALA A 90 -15.29 1.54 -15.07
C ALA A 90 -14.36 0.60 -15.85
N GLU A 91 -13.05 0.70 -15.61
CA GLU A 91 -12.01 -0.13 -16.22
C GLU A 91 -11.57 -1.30 -15.33
N TRP A 92 -12.33 -1.62 -14.27
CA TRP A 92 -11.92 -2.55 -13.21
C TRP A 92 -11.37 -3.89 -13.73
N ASN A 93 -12.10 -4.54 -14.66
CA ASN A 93 -11.69 -5.84 -15.19
C ASN A 93 -10.37 -5.78 -15.98
N GLN A 94 -10.15 -4.70 -16.73
CA GLN A 94 -8.92 -4.50 -17.48
C GLN A 94 -7.74 -4.26 -16.56
N ARG A 95 -7.92 -3.40 -15.54
CA ARG A 95 -6.90 -3.10 -14.54
C ARG A 95 -6.56 -4.33 -13.71
N LEU A 96 -7.56 -5.11 -13.35
CA LEU A 96 -7.39 -6.34 -12.60
C LEU A 96 -6.61 -7.38 -13.42
N ALA A 97 -6.92 -7.56 -14.71
CA ALA A 97 -6.18 -8.45 -15.59
C ALA A 97 -4.70 -8.04 -15.75
N TRP A 98 -4.44 -6.73 -15.86
CA TRP A 98 -3.08 -6.21 -15.89
C TRP A 98 -2.32 -6.52 -14.58
N GLN A 99 -2.95 -6.30 -13.43
CA GLN A 99 -2.35 -6.59 -12.12
C GLN A 99 -2.13 -8.09 -11.92
N GLU A 100 -3.06 -8.93 -12.36
CA GLU A 100 -2.89 -10.39 -12.36
C GLU A 100 -1.69 -10.82 -13.21
N GLN A 101 -1.52 -10.22 -14.39
CA GLN A 101 -0.37 -10.51 -15.25
C GLN A 101 0.96 -10.16 -14.57
N ALA A 102 1.04 -9.00 -13.91
CA ALA A 102 2.22 -8.60 -13.15
C ALA A 102 2.54 -9.58 -12.02
N LEU A 103 1.52 -10.00 -11.25
CA LEU A 103 1.70 -10.97 -10.18
C LEU A 103 2.07 -12.37 -10.69
N ARG A 104 1.47 -12.84 -11.80
CA ARG A 104 1.86 -14.11 -12.43
C ARG A 104 3.31 -14.09 -12.92
N ALA A 105 3.75 -12.98 -13.51
CA ALA A 105 5.12 -12.83 -14.00
C ALA A 105 6.14 -12.82 -12.86
N ALA A 106 5.80 -12.18 -11.74
CA ALA A 106 6.64 -12.15 -10.55
C ALA A 106 6.61 -13.47 -9.77
N ALA A 107 5.50 -14.20 -9.78
CA ALA A 107 5.25 -15.43 -9.04
C ALA A 107 5.67 -15.33 -7.55
N PRO A 108 5.10 -14.38 -6.77
CA PRO A 108 5.48 -14.20 -5.38
C PRO A 108 4.82 -15.23 -4.46
N ASP A 109 5.49 -15.53 -3.35
CA ASP A 109 4.94 -16.34 -2.27
C ASP A 109 3.99 -15.55 -1.36
N LEU A 110 4.20 -14.23 -1.29
CA LEU A 110 3.42 -13.31 -0.46
C LEU A 110 3.30 -11.94 -1.13
N LEU A 111 2.10 -11.35 -1.08
CA LEU A 111 1.86 -9.95 -1.40
C LEU A 111 1.73 -9.14 -0.10
N LEU A 112 2.40 -8.00 -0.02
CA LEU A 112 2.14 -6.93 0.95
C LEU A 112 1.62 -5.70 0.20
N ALA A 113 0.44 -5.19 0.56
CA ALA A 113 -0.13 -3.99 -0.03
C ALA A 113 -0.23 -2.85 1.00
N ASP A 114 0.40 -1.73 0.73
CA ASP A 114 0.22 -0.44 1.43
C ASP A 114 -0.22 0.63 0.39
N VAL A 115 -1.41 0.79 0.09
CA VAL A 115 -2.73 0.21 0.41
C VAL A 115 -3.54 0.00 -0.89
N PRO A 116 -2.87 -0.38 -2.02
CA PRO A 116 -3.56 -0.63 -3.27
C PRO A 116 -4.50 -1.84 -3.20
N TYR A 117 -5.81 -1.59 -3.15
CA TYR A 117 -6.83 -2.64 -3.14
C TYR A 117 -6.88 -3.47 -4.42
N LEU A 118 -6.50 -2.91 -5.58
CA LEU A 118 -6.42 -3.66 -6.84
C LEU A 118 -5.45 -4.84 -6.74
N SER A 119 -4.29 -4.64 -6.09
CA SER A 119 -3.30 -5.70 -5.90
C SER A 119 -3.81 -6.81 -4.99
N LEU A 120 -4.57 -6.46 -3.94
CA LEU A 120 -5.22 -7.45 -3.06
C LEU A 120 -6.28 -8.25 -3.80
N ALA A 121 -7.12 -7.58 -4.63
CA ALA A 121 -8.12 -8.25 -5.44
C ALA A 121 -7.48 -9.24 -6.44
N ALA A 122 -6.38 -8.83 -7.08
CA ALA A 122 -5.64 -9.69 -8.01
C ALA A 122 -5.00 -10.89 -7.29
N ALA A 123 -4.39 -10.66 -6.12
CA ALA A 123 -3.80 -11.73 -5.31
C ALA A 123 -4.85 -12.76 -4.88
N ALA A 124 -6.03 -12.30 -4.45
CA ALA A 124 -7.13 -13.19 -4.08
C ALA A 124 -7.59 -14.08 -5.24
N ARG A 125 -7.69 -13.52 -6.47
CA ARG A 125 -8.05 -14.31 -7.66
C ARG A 125 -6.99 -15.33 -8.08
N LEU A 126 -5.74 -15.06 -7.73
CA LEU A 126 -4.60 -15.94 -8.02
C LEU A 126 -4.27 -16.89 -6.87
N ASN A 127 -5.01 -16.84 -5.77
CA ASN A 127 -4.74 -17.57 -4.53
C ASN A 127 -3.31 -17.29 -3.98
N ILE A 128 -2.79 -16.08 -4.19
CA ILE A 128 -1.54 -15.63 -3.61
C ILE A 128 -1.85 -15.11 -2.19
N PRO A 129 -1.18 -15.62 -1.15
CA PRO A 129 -1.30 -15.07 0.20
C PRO A 129 -1.02 -13.57 0.21
N ALA A 130 -1.88 -12.80 0.92
CA ALA A 130 -1.74 -11.35 0.92
C ALA A 130 -1.97 -10.76 2.32
N LEU A 131 -1.19 -9.72 2.63
CA LEU A 131 -1.35 -8.85 3.79
C LEU A 131 -1.57 -7.42 3.30
N ALA A 132 -2.42 -6.67 4.01
CA ALA A 132 -2.49 -5.23 3.88
C ALA A 132 -1.83 -4.57 5.10
N LEU A 133 -1.18 -3.43 4.91
CA LEU A 133 -0.54 -2.66 5.97
C LEU A 133 -0.79 -1.18 5.70
N CYS A 134 -1.64 -0.52 6.49
CA CYS A 134 -1.79 0.93 6.42
C CYS A 134 -2.58 1.49 7.63
N SER A 135 -2.35 2.75 7.95
CA SER A 135 -3.13 3.50 8.93
C SER A 135 -4.46 4.02 8.39
N LEU A 136 -4.73 3.84 7.10
CA LEU A 136 -5.96 4.22 6.41
C LEU A 136 -6.35 3.17 5.35
N ASN A 137 -7.58 3.28 4.82
CA ASN A 137 -7.98 2.62 3.59
C ASN A 137 -8.73 3.59 2.67
N TRP A 138 -8.63 3.39 1.36
CA TRP A 138 -9.23 4.31 0.39
C TRP A 138 -10.76 4.26 0.36
N ALA A 139 -11.40 3.17 0.79
CA ALA A 139 -12.85 3.06 0.82
C ALA A 139 -13.45 4.03 1.86
N ASP A 140 -12.84 4.11 3.04
CA ASP A 140 -13.31 5.00 4.11
C ASP A 140 -12.86 6.45 3.89
N ILE A 141 -11.68 6.66 3.29
CA ILE A 141 -11.26 7.99 2.84
C ILE A 141 -12.25 8.55 1.81
N LEU A 142 -12.60 7.77 0.77
CA LEU A 142 -13.59 8.19 -0.22
C LEU A 142 -14.95 8.51 0.42
N ALA A 143 -15.41 7.68 1.36
CA ALA A 143 -16.66 7.92 2.06
C ALA A 143 -16.65 9.21 2.90
N GLY A 144 -15.52 9.50 3.54
CA GLY A 144 -15.36 10.73 4.32
C GLY A 144 -15.40 12.00 3.47
N TYR A 145 -14.85 11.95 2.25
CA TYR A 145 -14.84 13.09 1.34
C TYR A 145 -16.09 13.20 0.46
N CYS A 146 -16.77 12.10 0.17
CA CYS A 146 -17.90 12.06 -0.76
C CYS A 146 -19.14 11.38 -0.15
N PRO A 147 -19.59 11.75 1.06
CA PRO A 147 -20.66 11.03 1.78
C PRO A 147 -21.99 11.02 1.01
N ASP A 148 -22.27 12.05 0.23
CA ASP A 148 -23.53 12.22 -0.51
C ASP A 148 -23.47 11.71 -1.96
N ALA A 149 -22.38 11.04 -2.36
CA ALA A 149 -22.29 10.50 -3.72
C ALA A 149 -23.27 9.34 -3.91
N PRO A 150 -24.19 9.41 -4.90
CA PRO A 150 -25.27 8.44 -5.05
C PRO A 150 -24.78 7.02 -5.36
N ASP A 151 -23.58 6.89 -5.91
CA ASP A 151 -22.92 5.64 -6.26
C ASP A 151 -21.81 5.23 -5.28
N LEU A 152 -21.67 5.92 -4.15
CA LEU A 152 -20.60 5.66 -3.16
C LEU A 152 -20.55 4.18 -2.74
N ALA A 153 -21.70 3.58 -2.45
CA ALA A 153 -21.78 2.18 -2.03
C ALA A 153 -21.23 1.23 -3.12
N ALA A 154 -21.56 1.49 -4.38
CA ALA A 154 -21.09 0.69 -5.51
C ALA A 154 -19.58 0.84 -5.74
N LEU A 155 -19.03 2.04 -5.54
CA LEU A 155 -17.59 2.30 -5.63
C LEU A 155 -16.83 1.63 -4.46
N ARG A 156 -17.38 1.68 -3.24
CA ARG A 156 -16.72 1.10 -2.05
C ARG A 156 -16.75 -0.42 -2.02
N ALA A 157 -17.81 -1.04 -2.55
CA ALA A 157 -17.99 -2.49 -2.45
C ALA A 157 -16.79 -3.32 -2.94
N PRO A 158 -16.23 -3.11 -4.16
CA PRO A 158 -15.05 -3.85 -4.60
C PRO A 158 -13.79 -3.51 -3.80
N MET A 159 -13.66 -2.28 -3.26
CA MET A 159 -12.54 -1.89 -2.41
C MET A 159 -12.56 -2.65 -1.08
N LEU A 160 -13.70 -2.66 -0.40
CA LEU A 160 -13.90 -3.38 0.86
C LEU A 160 -13.77 -4.90 0.67
N ALA A 161 -14.29 -5.44 -0.44
CA ALA A 161 -14.12 -6.84 -0.78
C ALA A 161 -12.64 -7.22 -0.93
N ALA A 162 -11.85 -6.37 -1.59
CA ALA A 162 -10.41 -6.57 -1.76
C ALA A 162 -9.66 -6.50 -0.42
N TYR A 163 -9.93 -5.49 0.41
CA TYR A 163 -9.31 -5.38 1.73
C TYR A 163 -9.64 -6.58 2.62
N ASN A 164 -10.91 -7.02 2.64
CA ASN A 164 -11.35 -8.17 3.41
C ASN A 164 -10.87 -9.52 2.84
N SER A 165 -10.33 -9.56 1.62
CA SER A 165 -9.74 -10.78 1.05
C SER A 165 -8.31 -11.04 1.52
N ALA A 166 -7.61 -10.05 2.08
CA ALA A 166 -6.31 -10.23 2.68
C ALA A 166 -6.39 -11.13 3.93
N HIS A 167 -5.34 -11.89 4.22
CA HIS A 167 -5.24 -12.68 5.45
C HIS A 167 -5.31 -11.81 6.70
N ALA A 168 -4.73 -10.61 6.63
CA ALA A 168 -4.80 -9.60 7.66
C ALA A 168 -4.64 -8.20 7.06
N PHE A 169 -5.35 -7.23 7.65
CA PHE A 169 -5.11 -5.81 7.46
C PHE A 169 -4.44 -5.26 8.73
N LEU A 170 -3.13 -5.05 8.67
CA LEU A 170 -2.34 -4.55 9.79
C LEU A 170 -2.50 -3.03 9.91
N GLN A 171 -3.03 -2.57 11.04
CA GLN A 171 -3.30 -1.16 11.32
C GLN A 171 -2.25 -0.57 12.26
N PRO A 172 -1.18 0.08 11.76
CA PRO A 172 -0.20 0.74 12.61
C PRO A 172 -0.80 1.97 13.29
N ALA A 173 -0.52 2.14 14.57
CA ALA A 173 -0.97 3.29 15.34
C ALA A 173 -0.15 4.57 15.00
N PRO A 174 -0.77 5.76 14.94
CA PRO A 174 -2.21 5.99 14.95
C PRO A 174 -2.87 5.61 13.63
N SER A 175 -4.10 5.10 13.68
CA SER A 175 -4.88 4.73 12.49
C SER A 175 -6.30 5.31 12.56
N MET A 176 -6.92 5.48 11.40
CA MET A 176 -8.35 5.78 11.33
C MET A 176 -9.19 4.56 11.71
N PRO A 177 -10.43 4.72 12.20
CA PRO A 177 -11.37 3.62 12.34
C PRO A 177 -11.68 2.99 10.98
N MET A 178 -11.72 1.65 10.93
CA MET A 178 -12.02 0.88 9.71
C MET A 178 -13.06 -0.21 10.04
N PRO A 179 -14.29 0.17 10.41
CA PRO A 179 -15.26 -0.74 11.03
C PRO A 179 -15.77 -1.85 10.10
N GLU A 180 -15.63 -1.68 8.79
CA GLU A 180 -16.06 -2.69 7.81
C GLU A 180 -14.98 -3.69 7.44
N LEU A 181 -13.75 -3.54 7.97
CA LEU A 181 -12.68 -4.52 7.80
C LEU A 181 -12.74 -5.58 8.89
N ARG A 182 -13.09 -6.81 8.51
CA ARG A 182 -13.28 -7.94 9.44
C ARG A 182 -11.96 -8.60 9.86
N ASN A 183 -10.91 -8.37 9.10
CA ASN A 183 -9.57 -8.92 9.23
C ASN A 183 -8.56 -7.88 9.71
N ALA A 184 -9.02 -6.76 10.29
CA ALA A 184 -8.17 -5.70 10.79
C ALA A 184 -7.54 -6.06 12.13
N TYR A 185 -6.23 -5.83 12.25
CA TYR A 185 -5.45 -6.05 13.46
C TYR A 185 -4.66 -4.80 13.80
N ALA A 186 -4.95 -4.21 14.96
CA ALA A 186 -4.18 -3.09 15.46
C ALA A 186 -2.76 -3.54 15.83
N ILE A 187 -1.76 -2.79 15.36
CA ILE A 187 -0.35 -3.00 15.70
C ILE A 187 0.25 -1.71 16.27
N GLY A 188 1.40 -1.82 16.89
CA GLY A 188 2.13 -0.66 17.42
C GLY A 188 2.53 0.34 16.33
N PRO A 189 3.01 1.52 16.70
CA PRO A 189 3.50 2.52 15.76
C PRO A 189 4.71 1.98 15.00
N ILE A 190 4.78 2.34 13.72
CA ILE A 190 5.94 2.06 12.87
C ILE A 190 6.78 3.32 12.77
N ALA A 191 8.04 3.25 13.13
CA ALA A 191 8.98 4.35 13.02
C ALA A 191 10.40 3.82 12.84
N GLU A 192 11.23 4.60 12.16
CA GLU A 192 12.68 4.39 12.18
C GLU A 192 13.24 4.83 13.52
N CYS A 193 14.10 4.01 14.13
CA CYS A 193 14.86 4.44 15.30
C CYS A 193 15.82 5.55 14.89
N GLY A 194 15.59 6.75 15.40
CA GLY A 194 16.50 7.88 15.20
C GLY A 194 17.89 7.58 15.78
N GLN A 195 18.92 8.11 15.15
CA GLN A 195 20.26 8.10 15.77
C GLN A 195 20.27 9.06 16.97
N PRO A 196 20.85 8.67 18.12
CA PRO A 196 20.98 9.59 19.24
C PRO A 196 21.82 10.80 18.78
N ARG A 197 21.26 12.00 18.87
CA ARG A 197 22.05 13.21 18.65
C ARG A 197 23.17 13.22 19.70
N ARG A 198 24.41 13.21 19.24
CA ARG A 198 25.52 13.56 20.13
C ARG A 198 25.17 14.93 20.74
N ALA A 199 25.15 14.99 22.09
CA ALA A 199 25.00 16.26 22.76
C ALA A 199 26.07 17.19 22.19
N MET A 200 25.68 18.31 21.59
CA MET A 200 26.65 19.36 21.29
C MET A 200 27.22 19.82 22.65
N GLY A 201 28.48 19.56 22.85
CA GLY A 201 29.18 20.08 24.01
C GLY A 201 29.00 21.61 24.10
N PRO A 202 29.09 22.19 25.29
CA PRO A 202 28.99 23.63 25.45
C PRO A 202 29.96 24.31 24.50
N MET A 203 29.42 25.24 23.68
CA MET A 203 30.25 26.13 22.88
C MET A 203 31.08 26.98 23.85
N ALA A 204 32.38 26.84 23.76
CA ALA A 204 33.34 27.65 24.53
C ALA A 204 33.36 29.08 24.00
#